data_467294286c35a5d87d80923035aa80e4
#
_entry.id   467294286c35a5d87d80923035aa80e4
#
_cell.length_a   1.000
_cell.length_b   1.000
_cell.length_c   1.000
_cell.angle_alpha   90.00
_cell.angle_beta   90.00
_cell.angle_gamma   90.00
#
_symmetry.space_group_name_H-M   'P 1'
#
loop_
_entity.id
_entity.type
_entity.pdbx_description
1 polymer ?
#
loop_
_entity_poly.entity_id
_entity_poly.type
_entity_poly.pdbx_seq_one_letter_code
_entity_poly.pdbx_strand_id
1 'polypeptide(L)'
;MIIVETTFNKKEDAESIVSFLLEEKLIACATYKNVESSYIWKGTIENEKEIEVSLHTSESLFPKVIENVKEKHPYELPRITTIHPLYTLPEYEDWVNKETTN
;
A
#
# COMPACT_ATOMS: atom_id res chain seq x y z
N MET A 1 -11.28 0.57 9.05
CA MET A 1 -9.98 0.85 8.40
C MET A 1 -9.52 -0.38 7.63
N ILE A 2 -8.91 -0.16 6.48
CA ILE A 2 -8.31 -1.22 5.65
C ILE A 2 -6.85 -0.85 5.42
N ILE A 3 -5.99 -1.86 5.41
CA ILE A 3 -4.58 -1.70 5.05
C ILE A 3 -4.41 -2.29 3.65
N VAL A 4 -3.87 -1.50 2.73
CA VAL A 4 -3.51 -1.97 1.39
C VAL A 4 -2.00 -2.16 1.38
N GLU A 5 -1.53 -3.36 1.04
CA GLU A 5 -0.10 -3.66 0.99
C GLU A 5 0.37 -3.95 -0.41
N THR A 6 1.54 -3.44 -0.74
CA THR A 6 2.21 -3.68 -2.01
C THR A 6 3.72 -3.61 -1.80
N THR A 7 4.50 -4.06 -2.77
CA THR A 7 5.96 -4.02 -2.69
C THR A 7 6.54 -3.32 -3.91
N PHE A 8 7.71 -2.72 -3.72
CA PHE A 8 8.47 -2.03 -4.77
C PHE A 8 9.93 -2.44 -4.67
N ASN A 9 10.63 -2.45 -5.80
CA ASN A 9 12.08 -2.70 -5.78
C ASN A 9 12.90 -1.42 -5.62
N LYS A 10 12.27 -0.25 -5.76
CA LYS A 10 12.93 1.04 -5.57
C LYS A 10 12.15 1.89 -4.59
N LYS A 11 12.85 2.44 -3.61
CA LYS A 11 12.23 3.28 -2.60
C LYS A 11 11.60 4.54 -3.22
N GLU A 12 12.22 5.09 -4.26
CA GLU A 12 11.71 6.27 -4.95
C GLU A 12 10.32 6.03 -5.54
N ASP A 13 10.08 4.85 -6.09
CA ASP A 13 8.78 4.51 -6.65
C ASP A 13 7.73 4.42 -5.54
N ALA A 14 8.09 3.79 -4.42
CA ALA A 14 7.21 3.71 -3.26
C ALA A 14 6.85 5.10 -2.73
N GLU A 15 7.86 5.94 -2.54
CA GLU A 15 7.66 7.29 -2.02
C GLU A 15 6.81 8.14 -2.95
N SER A 16 6.98 8.00 -4.25
CA SER A 16 6.21 8.75 -5.24
C SER A 16 4.71 8.43 -5.15
N ILE A 17 4.39 7.14 -5.06
CA ILE A 17 2.99 6.72 -4.94
C ILE A 17 2.41 7.16 -3.60
N VAL A 18 3.15 7.01 -2.52
CA VAL A 18 2.70 7.42 -1.19
C VAL A 18 2.42 8.92 -1.15
N SER A 19 3.34 9.75 -1.68
CA SER A 19 3.13 11.20 -1.74
C SER A 19 1.85 11.55 -2.47
N PHE A 20 1.62 10.94 -3.63
CA PHE A 20 0.41 11.18 -4.39
C PHE A 20 -0.84 10.83 -3.58
N LEU A 21 -0.85 9.65 -2.96
CA LEU A 21 -2.02 9.19 -2.21
C LEU A 21 -2.29 10.06 -0.97
N LEU A 22 -1.25 10.54 -0.31
CA LEU A 22 -1.40 11.45 0.84
C LEU A 22 -1.94 12.81 0.39
N GLU A 23 -1.41 13.36 -0.69
CA GLU A 23 -1.86 14.65 -1.21
C GLU A 23 -3.31 14.61 -1.64
N GLU A 24 -3.75 13.49 -2.22
CA GLU A 24 -5.13 13.30 -2.65
C GLU A 24 -6.05 12.84 -1.52
N LYS A 25 -5.52 12.72 -0.30
CA LYS A 25 -6.27 12.28 0.88
C LYS A 25 -6.92 10.90 0.71
N LEU A 26 -6.27 10.06 -0.07
CA LEU A 26 -6.73 8.69 -0.28
C LEU A 26 -6.21 7.74 0.80
N ILE A 27 -5.12 8.10 1.47
CA ILE A 27 -4.60 7.38 2.62
C ILE A 27 -4.26 8.39 3.71
N ALA A 28 -4.26 7.93 4.96
CA ALA A 28 -3.88 8.78 6.09
C ALA A 28 -2.43 8.55 6.51
N CYS A 29 -1.90 7.37 6.25
CA CYS A 29 -0.58 6.97 6.75
C CYS A 29 -0.02 5.87 5.85
N ALA A 30 1.30 5.86 5.71
CA ALA A 30 2.01 4.76 5.06
C ALA A 30 3.20 4.39 5.92
N THR A 31 3.44 3.08 6.05
CA THR A 31 4.66 2.58 6.70
C THR A 31 5.46 1.78 5.70
N TYR A 32 6.78 1.77 5.87
CA TYR A 32 7.72 1.11 4.97
C TYR A 32 8.48 0.04 5.74
N LYS A 33 8.73 -1.08 5.09
CA LYS A 33 9.50 -2.17 5.68
C LYS A 33 10.41 -2.77 4.61
N ASN A 34 11.67 -2.97 4.94
CA ASN A 34 12.59 -3.68 4.04
C ASN A 34 12.32 -5.17 4.17
N VAL A 35 12.09 -5.83 3.05
CA VAL A 35 11.80 -7.27 3.01
C VAL A 35 12.68 -7.94 1.94
N GLU A 36 12.83 -9.25 2.05
CA GLU A 36 13.47 -10.07 1.03
C GLU A 36 12.39 -11.00 0.50
N SER A 37 12.24 -11.04 -0.82
CA SER A 37 11.20 -11.83 -1.48
C SER A 37 11.81 -12.93 -2.32
N SER A 38 11.21 -14.11 -2.27
CA SER A 38 11.59 -15.24 -3.12
C SER A 38 10.31 -15.71 -3.81
N TYR A 39 10.31 -15.78 -5.13
CA TYR A 39 9.10 -16.08 -5.88
C TYR A 39 9.43 -16.72 -7.22
N ILE A 40 8.40 -17.27 -7.86
CA ILE A 40 8.53 -17.84 -9.20
C ILE A 40 8.02 -16.84 -10.21
N TRP A 41 8.87 -16.51 -11.19
CA TRP A 41 8.49 -15.61 -12.27
C TRP A 41 8.94 -16.22 -13.60
N LYS A 42 7.97 -16.48 -14.48
CA LYS A 42 8.22 -17.08 -15.81
C LYS A 42 9.08 -18.33 -15.73
N GLY A 43 8.78 -19.20 -14.77
CA GLY A 43 9.45 -20.48 -14.60
C GLY A 43 10.77 -20.43 -13.85
N THR A 44 11.20 -19.26 -13.41
CA THR A 44 12.50 -19.08 -12.73
C THR A 44 12.27 -18.63 -11.29
N ILE A 45 13.11 -19.12 -10.38
CA ILE A 45 13.08 -18.67 -8.98
C ILE A 45 13.88 -17.37 -8.90
N GLU A 46 13.21 -16.32 -8.43
CA GLU A 46 13.80 -15.01 -8.24
C GLU A 46 13.93 -14.69 -6.75
N ASN A 47 15.01 -14.00 -6.41
CA ASN A 47 15.25 -13.52 -5.04
C ASN A 47 15.56 -12.02 -5.14
N GLU A 48 14.79 -11.20 -4.43
CA GLU A 48 14.94 -9.75 -4.51
C GLU A 48 14.80 -9.10 -3.15
N LYS A 49 15.46 -7.95 -3.00
CA LYS A 49 15.22 -7.05 -1.88
C LYS A 49 14.15 -6.07 -2.32
N GLU A 50 13.14 -5.90 -1.49
CA GLU A 50 12.01 -5.03 -1.79
C GLU A 50 11.68 -4.15 -0.60
N ILE A 51 10.90 -3.11 -0.85
CA ILE A 51 10.28 -2.29 0.18
C ILE A 51 8.79 -2.64 0.18
N GLU A 52 8.29 -3.13 1.32
CA GLU A 52 6.87 -3.37 1.50
C GLU A 52 6.25 -2.12 2.07
N VAL A 53 5.16 -1.68 1.48
CA VAL A 53 4.44 -0.48 1.91
C VAL A 53 3.07 -0.88 2.41
N SER A 54 2.71 -0.40 3.60
CA SER A 54 1.38 -0.59 4.16
C SER A 54 0.67 0.76 4.12
N LEU A 55 -0.45 0.82 3.42
CA LEU A 55 -1.23 2.03 3.19
C LEU A 55 -2.51 1.96 4.01
N HIS A 56 -2.67 2.89 4.97
CA HIS A 56 -3.82 2.90 5.87
C HIS A 56 -4.90 3.83 5.32
N THR A 57 -6.08 3.29 5.09
CA THR A 57 -7.19 4.04 4.52
C THR A 57 -8.54 3.61 5.13
N SER A 58 -9.58 4.34 4.80
CA SER A 58 -10.94 4.01 5.20
C SER A 58 -11.52 2.91 4.32
N GLU A 59 -12.50 2.17 4.84
CA GLU A 59 -13.16 1.12 4.06
C GLU A 59 -13.80 1.64 2.78
N SER A 60 -14.32 2.87 2.81
CA SER A 60 -14.98 3.44 1.64
C SER A 60 -14.01 3.79 0.52
N LEU A 61 -12.73 4.01 0.84
CA LEU A 61 -11.74 4.48 -0.14
C LEU A 61 -10.76 3.42 -0.62
N PHE A 62 -10.67 2.26 0.04
CA PHE A 62 -9.65 1.29 -0.35
C PHE A 62 -9.76 0.83 -1.82
N PRO A 63 -10.95 0.70 -2.43
CA PRO A 63 -11.01 0.35 -3.86
C PRO A 63 -10.34 1.40 -4.74
N LYS A 64 -10.48 2.67 -4.40
CA LYS A 64 -9.85 3.76 -5.14
C LYS A 64 -8.34 3.77 -4.93
N VAL A 65 -7.88 3.43 -3.73
CA VAL A 65 -6.45 3.27 -3.44
C VAL A 65 -5.87 2.16 -4.31
N ILE A 66 -6.54 1.01 -4.36
CA ILE A 66 -6.10 -0.13 -5.20
C ILE A 66 -6.00 0.29 -6.66
N GLU A 67 -7.00 0.97 -7.17
CA GLU A 67 -7.03 1.43 -8.57
C GLU A 67 -5.84 2.33 -8.88
N ASN A 68 -5.55 3.29 -8.01
CA ASN A 68 -4.43 4.21 -8.19
C ASN A 68 -3.07 3.52 -8.08
N VAL A 69 -2.92 2.61 -7.12
CA VAL A 69 -1.68 1.85 -6.96
C VAL A 69 -1.44 0.99 -8.19
N LYS A 70 -2.46 0.30 -8.66
CA LYS A 70 -2.36 -0.55 -9.85
C LYS A 70 -1.94 0.24 -11.07
N GLU A 71 -2.55 1.41 -11.29
CA GLU A 71 -2.25 2.25 -12.44
C GLU A 71 -0.81 2.77 -12.44
N LYS A 72 -0.30 3.13 -11.27
CA LYS A 72 1.00 3.79 -11.13
C LYS A 72 2.15 2.83 -10.81
N HIS A 73 1.85 1.57 -10.53
CA HIS A 73 2.87 0.60 -10.14
C HIS A 73 3.80 0.27 -11.30
N PRO A 74 5.12 0.25 -11.10
CA PRO A 74 6.06 -0.06 -12.18
C PRO A 74 6.14 -1.54 -12.55
N TYR A 75 5.63 -2.44 -11.71
CA TYR A 75 5.69 -3.88 -11.99
C TYR A 75 4.64 -4.27 -13.02
N GLU A 76 5.00 -5.26 -13.86
CA GLU A 76 4.05 -5.88 -14.77
C GLU A 76 2.91 -6.55 -14.00
N LEU A 77 3.25 -7.22 -12.90
CA LEU A 77 2.26 -7.88 -12.04
C LEU A 77 2.54 -7.52 -10.57
N PRO A 78 1.96 -6.44 -10.06
CA PRO A 78 2.17 -6.08 -8.67
C PRO A 78 1.32 -6.93 -7.74
N ARG A 79 1.85 -7.21 -6.53
CA ARG A 79 1.03 -7.74 -5.45
C ARG A 79 0.32 -6.56 -4.80
N ILE A 80 -0.99 -6.61 -4.78
CA ILE A 80 -1.81 -5.63 -4.07
C ILE A 80 -2.78 -6.43 -3.22
N THR A 81 -2.57 -6.41 -1.92
CA THR A 81 -3.32 -7.21 -0.95
C THR A 81 -3.95 -6.31 0.07
N THR A 82 -5.18 -6.59 0.47
CA THR A 82 -5.81 -5.85 1.57
C THR A 82 -5.77 -6.69 2.83
N ILE A 83 -5.60 -6.00 3.96
CA ILE A 83 -5.68 -6.59 5.28
C ILE A 83 -6.76 -5.84 6.03
N HIS A 84 -7.73 -6.58 6.58
CA HIS A 84 -8.77 -6.01 7.42
C HIS A 84 -8.41 -6.33 8.87
N PRO A 85 -7.91 -5.35 9.63
CA PRO A 85 -7.53 -5.59 11.02
C PRO A 85 -8.73 -6.07 11.84
N LEU A 86 -8.53 -7.10 12.64
CA LEU A 86 -9.57 -7.56 13.55
C LEU A 86 -9.91 -6.49 14.59
N TYR A 87 -8.89 -5.73 15.01
CA TYR A 87 -9.03 -4.64 15.97
C TYR A 87 -8.08 -3.50 15.59
N THR A 88 -8.58 -2.30 15.72
CA THR A 88 -7.78 -1.07 15.63
C THR A 88 -8.24 -0.17 16.76
N LEU A 89 -7.30 0.50 17.42
CA LEU A 89 -7.64 1.46 18.46
C LEU A 89 -8.64 2.47 17.88
N PRO A 90 -9.83 2.67 18.51
CA PRO A 90 -10.86 3.53 17.91
C PRO A 90 -10.40 4.95 17.59
N GLU A 91 -9.56 5.55 18.43
CA GLU A 91 -9.06 6.90 18.17
C GLU A 91 -8.17 6.95 16.93
N TYR A 92 -7.41 5.88 16.66
CA TYR A 92 -6.60 5.80 15.45
C TYR A 92 -7.47 5.62 14.21
N GLU A 93 -8.47 4.76 14.30
CA GLU A 93 -9.42 4.56 13.19
C GLU A 93 -10.18 5.85 12.86
N ASP A 94 -10.60 6.58 13.89
CA ASP A 94 -11.27 7.87 13.70
C ASP A 94 -10.35 8.85 12.99
N TRP A 95 -9.07 8.88 13.36
CA TRP A 95 -8.09 9.74 12.73
C TRP A 95 -7.90 9.38 11.24
N VAL A 96 -7.79 8.08 10.93
CA VAL A 96 -7.66 7.63 9.54
C VAL A 96 -8.88 8.06 8.73
N ASN A 97 -10.09 7.86 9.27
CA ASN A 97 -11.32 8.22 8.57
C ASN A 97 -11.41 9.73 8.36
N LYS A 98 -11.01 10.52 9.35
CA LYS A 98 -11.04 11.98 9.26
C LYS A 98 -10.09 12.50 8.18
N GLU A 99 -8.87 11.96 8.14
CA GLU A 99 -7.84 12.43 7.21
C GLU A 99 -8.09 11.98 5.77
N THR A 100 -8.93 10.97 5.57
CA THR A 100 -9.28 10.47 4.24
C THR A 100 -10.68 10.87 3.79
N THR A 101 -11.29 11.82 4.48
CA THR A 101 -12.59 12.35 4.07
C THR A 101 -12.40 13.47 3.06
N ASN A 102 -13.10 13.36 1.95
CA ASN A 102 -13.10 14.39 0.90
C ASN A 102 -14.42 15.10 0.85
#